data_84d5804c42cbaf29423d9318b5129121
#
_entry.id   84d5804c42cbaf29423d9318b5129121
#
_cell.length_a   1.000
_cell.length_b   1.000
_cell.length_c   1.000
_cell.angle_alpha   90.00
_cell.angle_beta   90.00
_cell.angle_gamma   90.00
#
_symmetry.space_group_name_H-M   'P 1'
#
loop_
_entity.id
_entity.type
_entity.pdbx_description
1 polymer ?
#
loop_
_entity_poly.entity_id
_entity_poly.type
_entity_poly.pdbx_seq_one_letter_code
_entity_poly.pdbx_strand_id
1 'polypeptide(L)'
;MSVFKLFALVLGLSVGMQDAVAFAPHRFDALERRLNHVNSTHAQLNVDQRLRDLTNGIRSDKEKAWLIYQWVIRHFRHDLKLSARIGDPGKHSLEELFRLGGGSCAVYANVTQRLFDKAGLQARTVYGTAKSGTNTRQFGSMPVNHVWNAVKIDGEWHTVDTTWGAGVVGDGGFERVPSELFFLMRPEMAVLSYFDEKDQFGFQKRFGVTASLFRQIPEDAMYAVGAGFDPRLVLNQQRGSTGSPVVKTFDHVPGAFKVINAPVLGRLSKRPLKLQLESEVFDEMVVVQGKKWIHLMKRGNTHALELNPD
;
A
#
# COMPACT_ATOMS: atom_id res chain seq x y z
N MET A 1 -20.66 -1.10 24.95
CA MET A 1 -19.46 -0.39 24.46
C MET A 1 -19.63 -0.22 22.95
N SER A 2 -19.90 1.01 22.52
CA SER A 2 -20.08 1.32 21.09
C SER A 2 -18.76 1.32 20.35
N VAL A 3 -18.71 0.57 19.27
CA VAL A 3 -17.57 0.57 18.34
C VAL A 3 -17.88 1.59 17.25
N PHE A 4 -17.04 2.61 17.10
CA PHE A 4 -17.15 3.58 16.02
C PHE A 4 -16.44 3.03 14.77
N LYS A 5 -17.07 3.16 13.63
CA LYS A 5 -16.47 2.94 12.31
C LYS A 5 -16.50 4.27 11.58
N LEU A 6 -15.35 4.77 11.18
CA LEU A 6 -15.25 5.96 10.34
C LEU A 6 -15.44 5.53 8.89
N PHE A 7 -16.45 6.08 8.24
CA PHE A 7 -16.72 5.88 6.84
C PHE A 7 -16.62 7.25 6.15
N ALA A 8 -15.82 7.37 5.11
CA ALA A 8 -15.92 8.46 4.18
C ALA A 8 -16.87 8.02 3.05
N LEU A 9 -18.06 8.57 2.99
CA LEU A 9 -19.00 8.33 1.91
C LEU A 9 -18.90 9.51 0.94
N VAL A 10 -18.49 9.24 -0.27
CA VAL A 10 -18.62 10.20 -1.37
C VAL A 10 -20.04 10.05 -1.93
N LEU A 11 -20.95 10.90 -1.51
CA LEU A 11 -22.18 11.16 -2.26
C LEU A 11 -21.79 12.13 -3.36
N GLY A 12 -21.43 11.55 -4.51
CA GLY A 12 -20.81 12.27 -5.54
C GLY A 12 -21.72 12.81 -6.60
N LEU A 13 -21.46 13.94 -7.05
CA LEU A 13 -21.59 14.30 -8.46
C LEU A 13 -20.37 13.69 -9.18
N SER A 14 -20.61 13.03 -10.30
CA SER A 14 -19.62 12.43 -11.17
C SER A 14 -18.57 13.44 -11.68
N VAL A 15 -17.60 13.73 -10.86
CA VAL A 15 -16.32 14.26 -11.31
C VAL A 15 -15.50 13.04 -11.67
N GLY A 16 -15.08 12.96 -12.92
CA GLY A 16 -14.46 11.77 -13.46
C GLY A 16 -13.30 11.29 -12.59
N MET A 17 -13.22 9.98 -12.37
CA MET A 17 -12.19 9.27 -11.58
C MET A 17 -10.73 9.57 -12.01
N GLN A 18 -10.51 10.46 -12.97
CA GLN A 18 -9.20 10.89 -13.44
C GLN A 18 -8.52 11.91 -12.53
N ASP A 19 -9.25 12.65 -11.68
CA ASP A 19 -8.69 13.72 -10.86
C ASP A 19 -8.35 13.31 -9.42
N ALA A 20 -8.79 12.15 -8.96
CA ALA A 20 -8.50 11.65 -7.61
C ALA A 20 -7.07 11.14 -7.39
N VAL A 21 -6.25 11.07 -8.45
CA VAL A 21 -4.83 10.65 -8.40
C VAL A 21 -3.88 11.81 -8.04
N ALA A 22 -4.38 13.02 -7.85
CA ALA A 22 -3.58 14.26 -7.75
C ALA A 22 -2.98 14.54 -6.35
N PHE A 23 -2.83 13.56 -5.46
CA PHE A 23 -2.28 13.80 -4.12
C PHE A 23 -0.82 13.38 -3.89
N ALA A 24 -0.05 13.12 -4.94
CA ALA A 24 1.40 13.20 -4.87
C ALA A 24 1.81 14.58 -5.40
N PRO A 25 2.27 15.51 -4.57
CA PRO A 25 2.65 16.83 -5.09
C PRO A 25 3.79 16.66 -6.09
N HIS A 26 3.66 17.19 -7.29
CA HIS A 26 4.64 17.62 -8.33
C HIS A 26 6.09 17.06 -8.33
N ARG A 27 6.43 16.20 -7.37
CA ARG A 27 7.80 15.72 -7.14
C ARG A 27 8.28 14.78 -8.26
N PHE A 28 7.37 14.07 -8.91
CA PHE A 28 7.67 13.08 -9.95
C PHE A 28 7.09 13.40 -11.33
N ASP A 29 6.54 14.59 -11.54
CA ASP A 29 5.91 14.96 -12.83
C ASP A 29 6.86 14.78 -14.03
N ALA A 30 8.13 15.11 -13.87
CA ALA A 30 9.12 14.91 -14.93
C ALA A 30 9.37 13.42 -15.22
N LEU A 31 9.40 12.60 -14.17
CA LEU A 31 9.57 11.15 -14.29
C LEU A 31 8.31 10.50 -14.88
N GLU A 32 7.13 11.01 -14.53
CA GLU A 32 5.86 10.57 -15.08
C GLU A 32 5.79 10.84 -16.61
N ARG A 33 6.17 12.03 -17.04
CA ARG A 33 6.29 12.35 -18.48
C ARG A 33 7.28 11.43 -19.17
N ARG A 34 8.42 11.14 -18.54
CA ARG A 34 9.42 10.21 -19.08
C ARG A 34 8.86 8.80 -19.21
N LEU A 35 8.18 8.28 -18.17
CA LEU A 35 7.54 6.96 -18.19
C LEU A 35 6.54 6.85 -19.33
N ASN A 36 5.68 7.86 -19.48
CA ASN A 36 4.67 7.90 -20.54
C ASN A 36 5.31 7.98 -21.94
N HIS A 37 6.36 8.78 -22.11
CA HIS A 37 7.10 8.87 -23.35
C HIS A 37 7.74 7.52 -23.72
N VAL A 38 8.48 6.89 -22.81
CA VAL A 38 9.12 5.58 -23.03
C VAL A 38 8.07 4.51 -23.35
N ASN A 39 6.92 4.52 -22.68
CA ASN A 39 5.85 3.57 -22.97
C ASN A 39 5.22 3.76 -24.36
N SER A 40 5.17 4.99 -24.87
CA SER A 40 4.58 5.30 -26.20
C SER A 40 5.52 5.07 -27.38
N THR A 41 6.84 5.12 -27.16
CA THR A 41 7.83 5.09 -28.25
C THR A 41 8.32 3.71 -28.66
N HIS A 42 8.11 2.69 -27.83
CA HIS A 42 8.59 1.33 -28.10
C HIS A 42 7.50 0.44 -28.69
N ALA A 43 7.47 0.31 -30.02
CA ALA A 43 6.55 -0.59 -30.73
C ALA A 43 6.86 -2.08 -30.51
N GLN A 44 8.14 -2.42 -30.29
CA GLN A 44 8.59 -3.77 -29.93
C GLN A 44 9.11 -3.77 -28.48
N LEU A 45 8.76 -4.82 -27.74
CA LEU A 45 9.15 -4.95 -26.35
C LEU A 45 10.60 -5.43 -26.26
N ASN A 46 11.53 -4.48 -26.08
CA ASN A 46 12.88 -4.75 -25.61
C ASN A 46 12.99 -4.21 -24.17
N VAL A 47 12.93 -5.11 -23.20
CA VAL A 47 12.89 -4.74 -21.77
C VAL A 47 14.17 -4.03 -21.36
N ASP A 48 15.33 -4.49 -21.82
CA ASP A 48 16.62 -3.89 -21.46
C ASP A 48 16.76 -2.47 -22.04
N GLN A 49 16.36 -2.27 -23.29
CA GLN A 49 16.37 -0.93 -23.86
C GLN A 49 15.42 0.01 -23.15
N ARG A 50 14.20 -0.46 -22.89
CA ARG A 50 13.20 0.35 -22.15
C ARG A 50 13.67 0.70 -20.73
N LEU A 51 14.30 -0.25 -20.03
CA LEU A 51 14.87 0.04 -18.71
C LEU A 51 15.97 1.10 -18.79
N ARG A 52 16.88 1.01 -19.79
CA ARG A 52 17.89 2.06 -20.03
C ARG A 52 17.25 3.40 -20.26
N ASP A 53 16.26 3.48 -21.15
CA ASP A 53 15.58 4.73 -21.49
C ASP A 53 14.83 5.34 -20.30
N LEU A 54 14.27 4.49 -19.43
CA LEU A 54 13.68 4.94 -18.18
C LEU A 54 14.71 5.50 -17.19
N THR A 55 15.89 4.86 -17.07
CA THR A 55 16.83 5.15 -15.99
C THR A 55 18.06 5.97 -16.42
N ASN A 56 18.29 6.15 -17.74
CA ASN A 56 19.43 6.88 -18.25
C ASN A 56 19.47 8.33 -17.74
N GLY A 57 20.63 8.75 -17.20
CA GLY A 57 20.83 10.07 -16.61
C GLY A 57 20.17 10.27 -15.24
N ILE A 58 19.43 9.29 -14.70
CA ILE A 58 18.88 9.34 -13.35
C ILE A 58 19.94 8.91 -12.35
N ARG A 59 20.35 9.81 -11.45
CA ARG A 59 21.35 9.55 -10.40
C ARG A 59 20.73 9.00 -9.11
N SER A 60 19.51 9.43 -8.81
CA SER A 60 18.81 9.06 -7.57
C SER A 60 18.30 7.62 -7.65
N ASP A 61 18.73 6.76 -6.73
CA ASP A 61 18.24 5.39 -6.63
C ASP A 61 16.75 5.34 -6.30
N LYS A 62 16.25 6.29 -5.54
CA LYS A 62 14.82 6.45 -5.26
C LYS A 62 14.02 6.71 -6.54
N GLU A 63 14.51 7.57 -7.43
CA GLU A 63 13.84 7.89 -8.69
C GLU A 63 13.88 6.71 -9.67
N LYS A 64 15.01 5.99 -9.75
CA LYS A 64 15.09 4.75 -10.52
C LYS A 64 14.10 3.70 -10.01
N ALA A 65 14.07 3.50 -8.68
CA ALA A 65 13.14 2.58 -8.05
C ALA A 65 11.68 2.95 -8.33
N TRP A 66 11.35 4.25 -8.29
CA TRP A 66 10.00 4.74 -8.58
C TRP A 66 9.60 4.47 -10.04
N LEU A 67 10.47 4.74 -11.00
CA LEU A 67 10.21 4.48 -12.43
C LEU A 67 9.96 3.00 -12.69
N ILE A 68 10.77 2.12 -12.10
CA ILE A 68 10.62 0.66 -12.21
C ILE A 68 9.30 0.21 -11.55
N TYR A 69 9.02 0.71 -10.35
CA TYR A 69 7.78 0.42 -9.64
C TYR A 69 6.56 0.78 -10.48
N GLN A 70 6.49 2.02 -10.97
CA GLN A 70 5.38 2.50 -11.80
C GLN A 70 5.26 1.71 -13.11
N TRP A 71 6.38 1.34 -13.73
CA TRP A 71 6.36 0.54 -14.93
C TRP A 71 5.74 -0.84 -14.68
N VAL A 72 6.16 -1.53 -13.61
CA VAL A 72 5.64 -2.86 -13.27
C VAL A 72 4.16 -2.81 -12.89
N ILE A 73 3.75 -1.92 -11.99
CA ILE A 73 2.35 -1.86 -11.51
C ILE A 73 1.36 -1.48 -12.61
N ARG A 74 1.80 -0.73 -13.63
CA ARG A 74 0.95 -0.34 -14.75
C ARG A 74 0.93 -1.36 -15.87
N HIS A 75 1.96 -2.20 -15.96
CA HIS A 75 2.06 -3.21 -17.02
C HIS A 75 1.42 -4.53 -16.64
N PHE A 76 1.72 -5.05 -15.46
CA PHE A 76 1.27 -6.37 -15.01
C PHE A 76 -0.15 -6.35 -14.44
N ARG A 77 -0.88 -7.47 -14.61
CA ARG A 77 -2.15 -7.74 -13.93
C ARG A 77 -2.03 -8.97 -13.05
N HIS A 78 -2.75 -9.00 -11.93
CA HIS A 78 -2.80 -10.20 -11.10
C HIS A 78 -3.64 -11.28 -11.80
N ASP A 79 -3.03 -12.44 -12.07
CA ASP A 79 -3.65 -13.54 -12.81
C ASP A 79 -3.09 -14.89 -12.35
N LEU A 80 -3.83 -15.57 -11.47
CA LEU A 80 -3.43 -16.86 -10.92
C LEU A 80 -3.43 -17.97 -11.97
N LYS A 81 -4.34 -17.92 -12.98
CA LYS A 81 -4.39 -18.93 -14.05
C LYS A 81 -3.15 -18.80 -14.94
N LEU A 82 -2.75 -17.58 -15.25
CA LEU A 82 -1.53 -17.31 -15.98
C LEU A 82 -0.30 -17.73 -15.18
N SER A 83 -0.28 -17.42 -13.86
CA SER A 83 0.81 -17.82 -12.98
C SER A 83 1.01 -19.34 -12.92
N ALA A 84 -0.09 -20.11 -12.87
CA ALA A 84 -0.01 -21.56 -12.90
C ALA A 84 0.62 -22.11 -14.21
N ARG A 85 0.42 -21.42 -15.34
CA ARG A 85 1.07 -21.76 -16.62
C ARG A 85 2.54 -21.34 -16.67
N ILE A 86 2.90 -20.21 -16.05
CA ILE A 86 4.28 -19.75 -15.95
C ILE A 86 5.08 -20.70 -15.07
N GLY A 87 4.51 -21.16 -13.95
CA GLY A 87 5.23 -21.95 -12.95
C GLY A 87 6.33 -21.13 -12.29
N ASP A 88 7.59 -21.51 -12.46
CA ASP A 88 8.73 -20.78 -11.91
C ASP A 88 9.11 -19.57 -12.79
N PRO A 89 8.85 -18.32 -12.36
CA PRO A 89 9.16 -17.15 -13.15
C PRO A 89 10.66 -16.94 -13.41
N GLY A 90 11.53 -17.56 -12.61
CA GLY A 90 12.98 -17.50 -12.79
C GLY A 90 13.46 -18.20 -14.05
N LYS A 91 12.66 -19.12 -14.62
CA LYS A 91 12.99 -19.87 -15.86
C LYS A 91 12.62 -19.13 -17.14
N HIS A 92 11.95 -17.98 -17.03
CA HIS A 92 11.50 -17.17 -18.17
C HIS A 92 12.37 -15.92 -18.35
N SER A 93 12.53 -15.45 -19.58
CA SER A 93 13.15 -14.15 -19.84
C SER A 93 12.24 -13.02 -19.35
N LEU A 94 12.81 -11.82 -19.09
CA LEU A 94 11.99 -10.64 -18.77
C LEU A 94 11.06 -10.29 -19.91
N GLU A 95 11.54 -10.37 -21.15
CA GLU A 95 10.76 -10.12 -22.37
C GLU A 95 9.53 -11.03 -22.44
N GLU A 96 9.69 -12.32 -22.09
CA GLU A 96 8.59 -13.28 -22.06
C GLU A 96 7.57 -12.93 -20.98
N LEU A 97 8.02 -12.65 -19.75
CA LEU A 97 7.15 -12.25 -18.64
C LEU A 97 6.40 -10.94 -18.96
N PHE A 98 7.07 -9.96 -19.54
CA PHE A 98 6.43 -8.71 -19.97
C PHE A 98 5.41 -8.94 -21.09
N ARG A 99 5.70 -9.81 -22.06
CA ARG A 99 4.74 -10.16 -23.12
C ARG A 99 3.50 -10.87 -22.56
N LEU A 100 3.66 -11.70 -21.51
CA LEU A 100 2.55 -12.34 -20.81
C LEU A 100 1.75 -11.33 -19.97
N GLY A 101 2.39 -10.30 -19.44
CA GLY A 101 1.77 -9.15 -18.80
C GLY A 101 0.99 -9.45 -17.53
N GLY A 102 1.33 -10.51 -16.80
CA GLY A 102 0.63 -10.83 -15.54
C GLY A 102 1.15 -12.07 -14.83
N GLY A 103 0.56 -12.33 -13.66
CA GLY A 103 0.87 -13.49 -12.82
C GLY A 103 0.54 -13.26 -11.35
N SER A 104 1.04 -14.12 -10.48
CA SER A 104 0.92 -13.97 -9.02
C SER A 104 2.01 -13.04 -8.45
N CYS A 105 1.98 -12.84 -7.13
CA CYS A 105 3.00 -12.11 -6.40
C CYS A 105 4.43 -12.60 -6.69
N ALA A 106 4.62 -13.90 -6.93
CA ALA A 106 5.92 -14.46 -7.28
C ALA A 106 6.45 -13.93 -8.63
N VAL A 107 5.58 -13.74 -9.62
CA VAL A 107 5.93 -13.14 -10.93
C VAL A 107 6.29 -11.68 -10.75
N TYR A 108 5.45 -10.91 -10.06
CA TYR A 108 5.69 -9.50 -9.77
C TYR A 108 7.03 -9.28 -9.05
N ALA A 109 7.25 -10.02 -7.96
CA ALA A 109 8.47 -9.88 -7.17
C ALA A 109 9.72 -10.30 -7.97
N ASN A 110 9.66 -11.37 -8.78
CA ASN A 110 10.77 -11.79 -9.64
C ASN A 110 11.12 -10.73 -10.69
N VAL A 111 10.12 -10.20 -11.37
CA VAL A 111 10.31 -9.14 -12.39
C VAL A 111 10.91 -7.89 -11.73
N THR A 112 10.33 -7.44 -10.61
CA THR A 112 10.79 -6.26 -9.88
C THR A 112 12.24 -6.43 -9.40
N GLN A 113 12.58 -7.60 -8.83
CA GLN A 113 13.95 -7.90 -8.40
C GLN A 113 14.94 -7.78 -9.55
N ARG A 114 14.65 -8.43 -10.67
CA ARG A 114 15.54 -8.44 -11.84
C ARG A 114 15.70 -7.06 -12.48
N LEU A 115 14.66 -6.25 -12.48
CA LEU A 115 14.73 -4.86 -12.97
C LEU A 115 15.56 -3.98 -12.02
N PHE A 116 15.38 -4.14 -10.71
CA PHE A 116 16.21 -3.44 -9.72
C PHE A 116 17.68 -3.82 -9.85
N ASP A 117 18.00 -5.11 -9.96
CA ASP A 117 19.38 -5.58 -10.16
C ASP A 117 19.99 -5.00 -11.43
N LYS A 118 19.26 -5.01 -12.56
CA LYS A 118 19.72 -4.42 -13.83
C LYS A 118 19.90 -2.90 -13.77
N ALA A 119 19.14 -2.20 -12.92
CA ALA A 119 19.28 -0.76 -12.68
C ALA A 119 20.39 -0.41 -11.66
N GLY A 120 21.08 -1.42 -11.12
CA GLY A 120 22.15 -1.26 -10.12
C GLY A 120 21.66 -0.99 -8.70
N LEU A 121 20.39 -1.27 -8.39
CA LEU A 121 19.82 -1.11 -7.06
C LEU A 121 20.07 -2.36 -6.21
N GLN A 122 20.39 -2.15 -4.93
CA GLN A 122 20.48 -3.26 -3.98
C GLN A 122 19.06 -3.68 -3.57
N ALA A 123 18.62 -4.83 -4.02
CA ALA A 123 17.30 -5.36 -3.71
C ALA A 123 17.32 -6.81 -3.29
N ARG A 124 16.25 -7.29 -2.65
CA ARG A 124 16.04 -8.68 -2.23
C ARG A 124 14.57 -9.04 -2.36
N THR A 125 14.30 -10.25 -2.85
CA THR A 125 12.98 -10.86 -2.78
C THR A 125 12.74 -11.43 -1.39
N VAL A 126 11.57 -11.15 -0.81
CA VAL A 126 11.15 -11.58 0.51
C VAL A 126 9.95 -12.50 0.39
N TYR A 127 10.01 -13.63 1.08
CA TYR A 127 8.93 -14.61 1.19
C TYR A 127 8.41 -14.57 2.63
N GLY A 128 7.12 -14.33 2.83
CA GLY A 128 6.58 -14.22 4.17
C GLY A 128 5.07 -14.23 4.23
N THR A 129 4.56 -13.80 5.37
CA THR A 129 3.13 -13.65 5.60
C THR A 129 2.72 -12.21 5.41
N ALA A 130 1.73 -11.98 4.56
CA ALA A 130 1.10 -10.68 4.43
C ALA A 130 -0.38 -10.74 4.80
N LYS A 131 -0.93 -9.60 5.26
CA LYS A 131 -2.33 -9.47 5.64
C LYS A 131 -3.18 -9.17 4.40
N SER A 132 -3.67 -10.21 3.76
CA SER A 132 -4.38 -10.14 2.47
C SER A 132 -5.80 -10.73 2.51
N GLY A 133 -6.58 -10.45 3.54
CA GLY A 133 -7.95 -10.99 3.65
C GLY A 133 -8.03 -12.51 3.85
N THR A 134 -6.91 -13.22 3.76
CA THR A 134 -6.83 -14.64 4.05
C THR A 134 -6.57 -14.84 5.54
N ASN A 135 -7.29 -15.77 6.13
CA ASN A 135 -7.34 -16.04 7.57
C ASN A 135 -5.94 -16.29 8.18
N THR A 136 -5.23 -15.22 8.59
CA THR A 136 -3.94 -15.30 9.29
C THR A 136 -4.08 -15.76 10.76
N ARG A 137 -5.30 -16.10 11.18
CA ARG A 137 -5.63 -16.51 12.56
C ARG A 137 -5.33 -17.97 12.88
N GLN A 138 -4.74 -18.74 11.97
CA GLN A 138 -4.39 -20.13 12.25
C GLN A 138 -3.31 -20.23 13.32
N PHE A 139 -3.53 -21.09 14.32
CA PHE A 139 -2.54 -21.42 15.33
C PHE A 139 -1.39 -22.21 14.66
N GLY A 140 -0.14 -21.85 14.97
CA GLY A 140 1.04 -22.50 14.42
C GLY A 140 2.04 -21.53 13.77
N SER A 141 2.89 -22.06 12.90
CA SER A 141 3.82 -21.26 12.07
C SER A 141 3.04 -20.30 11.16
N MET A 142 3.63 -19.15 10.89
CA MET A 142 3.06 -18.19 9.94
C MET A 142 3.22 -18.75 8.52
N PRO A 143 2.12 -18.99 7.77
CA PRO A 143 2.25 -19.52 6.41
C PRO A 143 2.87 -18.46 5.51
N VAL A 144 3.76 -18.86 4.63
CA VAL A 144 4.21 -18.02 3.52
C VAL A 144 3.06 -17.92 2.53
N ASN A 145 2.40 -16.78 2.48
CA ASN A 145 1.25 -16.54 1.59
C ASN A 145 1.51 -15.43 0.58
N HIS A 146 2.65 -14.74 0.67
CA HIS A 146 2.97 -13.61 -0.18
C HIS A 146 4.47 -13.49 -0.46
N VAL A 147 4.78 -12.80 -1.59
CA VAL A 147 6.15 -12.51 -2.01
C VAL A 147 6.22 -11.04 -2.42
N TRP A 148 7.21 -10.32 -1.90
CA TRP A 148 7.46 -8.91 -2.20
C TRP A 148 8.96 -8.63 -2.31
N ASN A 149 9.35 -7.36 -2.43
CA ASN A 149 10.74 -6.97 -2.47
C ASN A 149 11.11 -6.04 -1.31
N ALA A 150 12.37 -6.05 -0.94
CA ALA A 150 13.00 -4.98 -0.20
C ALA A 150 14.09 -4.35 -1.08
N VAL A 151 14.22 -3.03 -1.04
CA VAL A 151 15.23 -2.26 -1.77
C VAL A 151 15.93 -1.31 -0.81
N LYS A 152 17.25 -1.15 -0.98
CA LYS A 152 18.05 -0.25 -0.16
C LYS A 152 18.17 1.10 -0.84
N ILE A 153 17.67 2.15 -0.18
CA ILE A 153 17.72 3.53 -0.64
C ILE A 153 18.36 4.37 0.46
N ASP A 154 19.33 5.18 0.12
CA ASP A 154 20.04 6.08 1.05
C ASP A 154 20.56 5.35 2.32
N GLY A 155 21.01 4.09 2.14
CA GLY A 155 21.54 3.26 3.21
C GLY A 155 20.51 2.49 4.04
N GLU A 156 19.20 2.76 3.87
CA GLU A 156 18.11 2.09 4.58
C GLU A 156 17.32 1.13 3.69
N TRP A 157 16.85 0.02 4.27
CA TRP A 157 15.98 -0.93 3.60
C TRP A 157 14.52 -0.47 3.67
N HIS A 158 13.81 -0.58 2.54
CA HIS A 158 12.40 -0.25 2.40
C HIS A 158 11.66 -1.41 1.74
N THR A 159 10.44 -1.65 2.17
CA THR A 159 9.55 -2.63 1.52
C THR A 159 8.94 -2.03 0.25
N VAL A 160 8.89 -2.84 -0.81
CA VAL A 160 8.23 -2.51 -2.07
C VAL A 160 7.36 -3.69 -2.49
N ASP A 161 6.08 -3.44 -2.73
CA ASP A 161 5.15 -4.47 -3.19
C ASP A 161 4.44 -4.03 -4.48
N THR A 162 4.96 -4.48 -5.60
CA THR A 162 4.38 -4.19 -6.92
C THR A 162 3.09 -4.96 -7.19
N THR A 163 2.81 -6.06 -6.46
CA THR A 163 1.55 -6.79 -6.60
C THR A 163 0.39 -5.97 -6.05
N TRP A 164 0.50 -5.55 -4.79
CA TRP A 164 -0.53 -4.74 -4.16
C TRP A 164 -0.58 -3.32 -4.71
N GLY A 165 0.57 -2.81 -5.15
CA GLY A 165 0.64 -1.53 -5.84
C GLY A 165 -0.05 -1.50 -7.20
N ALA A 166 -0.26 -2.64 -7.85
CA ALA A 166 -0.90 -2.70 -9.18
C ALA A 166 -2.42 -2.60 -9.12
N GLY A 167 -3.06 -3.03 -8.02
CA GLY A 167 -4.51 -3.03 -7.92
C GLY A 167 -5.05 -4.06 -6.94
N VAL A 168 -6.33 -4.33 -7.06
CA VAL A 168 -7.09 -5.19 -6.14
C VAL A 168 -7.73 -6.36 -6.88
N VAL A 169 -8.02 -7.44 -6.14
CA VAL A 169 -8.77 -8.59 -6.65
C VAL A 169 -10.08 -8.67 -5.88
N GLY A 170 -11.19 -8.44 -6.57
CA GLY A 170 -12.54 -8.59 -6.07
C GLY A 170 -13.30 -9.72 -6.78
N ASP A 171 -14.63 -9.80 -6.57
CA ASP A 171 -15.50 -10.81 -7.18
C ASP A 171 -15.48 -10.75 -8.71
N GLY A 172 -15.27 -9.57 -9.28
CA GLY A 172 -15.15 -9.35 -10.74
C GLY A 172 -13.76 -9.68 -11.33
N GLY A 173 -12.81 -10.10 -10.50
CA GLY A 173 -11.43 -10.34 -10.90
C GLY A 173 -10.49 -9.20 -10.53
N PHE A 174 -9.38 -9.06 -11.25
CA PHE A 174 -8.39 -8.02 -11.01
C PHE A 174 -8.85 -6.67 -11.57
N GLU A 175 -8.88 -5.68 -10.70
CA GLU A 175 -9.08 -4.27 -11.03
C GLU A 175 -7.77 -3.50 -10.84
N ARG A 176 -7.37 -2.74 -11.86
CA ARG A 176 -6.16 -1.93 -11.80
C ARG A 176 -6.42 -0.63 -11.05
N VAL A 177 -5.84 -0.54 -9.86
CA VAL A 177 -5.88 0.64 -8.99
C VAL A 177 -4.45 0.95 -8.53
N PRO A 178 -3.65 1.65 -9.36
CA PRO A 178 -2.26 1.94 -9.01
C PRO A 178 -2.16 2.71 -7.70
N SER A 179 -1.28 2.27 -6.80
CA SER A 179 -1.12 2.87 -5.48
C SER A 179 0.36 3.05 -5.12
N GLU A 180 0.74 4.23 -4.65
CA GLU A 180 2.07 4.50 -4.12
C GLU A 180 2.23 4.12 -2.64
N LEU A 181 1.16 3.69 -1.98
CA LEU A 181 1.19 3.23 -0.59
C LEU A 181 2.21 2.08 -0.39
N PHE A 182 2.41 1.27 -1.42
CA PHE A 182 3.28 0.10 -1.43
C PHE A 182 4.67 0.36 -2.01
N PHE A 183 5.00 1.64 -2.25
CA PHE A 183 6.30 2.08 -2.72
C PHE A 183 7.16 2.61 -1.58
N LEU A 184 8.35 2.04 -1.39
CA LEU A 184 9.32 2.40 -0.36
C LEU A 184 8.67 2.57 1.03
N MET A 185 7.86 1.59 1.41
CA MET A 185 7.25 1.59 2.74
C MET A 185 8.33 1.60 3.82
N ARG A 186 8.19 2.52 4.76
CA ARG A 186 9.08 2.58 5.92
C ARG A 186 8.89 1.33 6.80
N PRO A 187 9.95 0.86 7.48
CA PRO A 187 9.87 -0.36 8.28
C PRO A 187 8.73 -0.38 9.30
N GLU A 188 8.46 0.73 9.98
CA GLU A 188 7.36 0.85 10.96
C GLU A 188 5.97 0.69 10.35
N MET A 189 5.82 0.99 9.07
CA MET A 189 4.59 0.78 8.32
C MET A 189 4.53 -0.66 7.80
N ALA A 190 5.62 -1.15 7.23
CA ALA A 190 5.68 -2.49 6.65
C ALA A 190 5.33 -3.59 7.67
N VAL A 191 5.84 -3.50 8.91
CA VAL A 191 5.57 -4.51 9.96
C VAL A 191 4.10 -4.59 10.40
N LEU A 192 3.25 -3.67 9.98
CA LEU A 192 1.80 -3.75 10.21
C LEU A 192 1.13 -4.79 9.31
N SER A 193 1.67 -5.02 8.11
CA SER A 193 1.05 -5.87 7.10
C SER A 193 1.94 -6.99 6.56
N TYR A 194 3.24 -6.94 6.83
CA TYR A 194 4.21 -7.91 6.34
C TYR A 194 5.01 -8.51 7.49
N PHE A 195 5.14 -9.82 7.49
CA PHE A 195 5.92 -10.58 8.46
C PHE A 195 6.90 -11.52 7.74
N ASP A 196 8.19 -11.24 7.88
CA ASP A 196 9.28 -12.09 7.42
C ASP A 196 9.77 -12.91 8.63
N GLU A 197 9.54 -14.23 8.64
CA GLU A 197 10.00 -15.08 9.75
C GLU A 197 11.51 -15.03 9.99
N LYS A 198 12.28 -14.77 8.94
CA LYS A 198 13.74 -14.67 9.02
C LYS A 198 14.20 -13.31 9.52
N ASP A 199 13.29 -12.33 9.53
CA ASP A 199 13.58 -10.93 9.86
C ASP A 199 14.87 -10.42 9.20
N GLN A 200 15.03 -10.69 7.89
CA GLN A 200 16.26 -10.48 7.13
C GLN A 200 16.79 -9.05 7.22
N PHE A 201 15.91 -8.09 7.48
CA PHE A 201 16.24 -6.66 7.57
C PHE A 201 16.11 -6.12 9.00
N GLY A 202 15.79 -6.95 9.97
CA GLY A 202 15.65 -6.58 11.37
C GLY A 202 14.41 -5.70 11.67
N PHE A 203 13.40 -5.68 10.78
CA PHE A 203 12.22 -4.84 10.93
C PHE A 203 11.35 -5.31 12.11
N GLN A 204 11.06 -6.61 12.18
CA GLN A 204 10.25 -7.18 13.26
C GLN A 204 10.93 -6.98 14.62
N LYS A 205 12.23 -7.24 14.70
CA LYS A 205 13.03 -7.04 15.92
C LYS A 205 13.05 -5.56 16.33
N ARG A 206 13.30 -4.65 15.38
CA ARG A 206 13.38 -3.19 15.64
C ARG A 206 12.08 -2.64 16.25
N PHE A 207 10.93 -3.14 15.82
CA PHE A 207 9.62 -2.69 16.29
C PHE A 207 8.96 -3.67 17.29
N GLY A 208 9.66 -4.72 17.71
CA GLY A 208 9.17 -5.71 18.65
C GLY A 208 7.90 -6.44 18.18
N VAL A 209 7.78 -6.65 16.87
CA VAL A 209 6.63 -7.35 16.28
C VAL A 209 6.93 -8.85 16.23
N THR A 210 6.37 -9.58 17.19
CA THR A 210 6.40 -11.04 17.22
C THR A 210 5.29 -11.61 16.33
N ALA A 211 5.37 -12.90 15.97
CA ALA A 211 4.31 -13.58 15.23
C ALA A 211 2.95 -13.49 15.97
N SER A 212 2.96 -13.57 17.31
CA SER A 212 1.76 -13.41 18.12
C SER A 212 1.15 -12.01 18.00
N LEU A 213 1.98 -10.96 18.10
CA LEU A 213 1.53 -9.58 17.93
C LEU A 213 1.05 -9.34 16.50
N PHE A 214 1.79 -9.82 15.50
CA PHE A 214 1.40 -9.66 14.10
C PHE A 214 0.00 -10.22 13.81
N ARG A 215 -0.34 -11.40 14.36
CA ARG A 215 -1.70 -11.97 14.22
C ARG A 215 -2.80 -11.08 14.82
N GLN A 216 -2.47 -10.29 15.84
CA GLN A 216 -3.41 -9.41 16.53
C GLN A 216 -3.58 -8.06 15.82
N ILE A 217 -2.59 -7.62 15.03
CA ILE A 217 -2.68 -6.40 14.23
C ILE A 217 -3.82 -6.58 13.22
N PRO A 218 -4.78 -5.65 13.12
CA PRO A 218 -5.85 -5.70 12.14
C PRO A 218 -5.32 -5.64 10.69
N GLU A 219 -6.07 -6.23 9.76
CA GLU A 219 -5.70 -6.23 8.33
C GLU A 219 -5.68 -4.82 7.73
N ASP A 220 -6.52 -3.94 8.24
CA ASP A 220 -6.66 -2.54 7.82
C ASP A 220 -5.68 -1.57 8.51
N ALA A 221 -4.78 -2.06 9.38
CA ALA A 221 -3.86 -1.21 10.13
C ALA A 221 -2.94 -0.35 9.22
N MET A 222 -2.52 -0.90 8.10
CA MET A 222 -1.67 -0.17 7.13
C MET A 222 -2.44 0.95 6.44
N TYR A 223 -3.72 0.76 6.15
CA TYR A 223 -4.56 1.83 5.56
C TYR A 223 -4.79 2.97 6.54
N ALA A 224 -4.89 2.69 7.84
CA ALA A 224 -4.92 3.74 8.85
C ALA A 224 -3.66 4.61 8.79
N VAL A 225 -2.48 4.00 8.59
CA VAL A 225 -1.22 4.75 8.40
C VAL A 225 -1.24 5.53 7.08
N GLY A 226 -1.77 4.97 6.01
CA GLY A 226 -2.00 5.67 4.74
C GLY A 226 -2.91 6.89 4.90
N ALA A 227 -3.87 6.82 5.83
CA ALA A 227 -4.75 7.92 6.21
C ALA A 227 -4.10 8.93 7.18
N GLY A 228 -2.82 8.77 7.53
CA GLY A 228 -2.06 9.73 8.34
C GLY A 228 -1.90 9.38 9.82
N PHE A 229 -2.31 8.20 10.28
CA PHE A 229 -1.98 7.75 11.63
C PHE A 229 -0.49 7.42 11.75
N ASP A 230 0.10 7.76 12.90
CA ASP A 230 1.47 7.32 13.22
C ASP A 230 1.52 5.80 13.37
N PRO A 231 2.33 5.08 12.56
CA PRO A 231 2.44 3.62 12.64
C PRO A 231 2.92 3.14 14.01
N ARG A 232 3.72 3.93 14.73
CA ARG A 232 4.19 3.60 16.08
C ARG A 232 3.06 3.64 17.10
N LEU A 233 2.15 4.60 16.96
CA LEU A 233 0.96 4.65 17.81
C LEU A 233 0.05 3.45 17.54
N VAL A 234 -0.15 3.09 16.27
CA VAL A 234 -0.93 1.90 15.89
C VAL A 234 -0.32 0.64 16.51
N LEU A 235 1.00 0.44 16.39
CA LEU A 235 1.70 -0.71 17.00
C LEU A 235 1.60 -0.73 18.53
N ASN A 236 1.85 0.40 19.18
CA ASN A 236 1.83 0.47 20.65
C ASN A 236 0.45 0.17 21.21
N GLN A 237 -0.58 0.55 20.53
CA GLN A 237 -1.95 0.27 20.95
C GLN A 237 -2.33 -1.20 20.78
N GLN A 238 -1.85 -1.87 19.74
CA GLN A 238 -2.07 -3.31 19.56
C GLN A 238 -1.39 -4.15 20.65
N ARG A 239 -0.31 -3.68 21.27
CA ARG A 239 0.33 -4.34 22.41
C ARG A 239 -0.53 -4.39 23.67
N GLY A 240 -1.54 -3.53 23.77
CA GLY A 240 -2.42 -3.41 24.95
C GLY A 240 -3.88 -3.74 24.71
N SER A 241 -4.31 -4.04 23.47
CA SER A 241 -5.73 -4.23 23.17
C SER A 241 -5.99 -5.15 21.99
N THR A 242 -7.12 -5.83 22.01
CA THR A 242 -7.64 -6.71 20.94
C THR A 242 -8.62 -5.98 20.00
N GLY A 243 -8.54 -4.66 19.88
CA GLY A 243 -9.48 -3.86 19.08
C GLY A 243 -8.91 -3.48 17.72
N SER A 244 -9.74 -3.52 16.67
CA SER A 244 -9.40 -2.94 15.37
C SER A 244 -9.19 -1.43 15.46
N PRO A 245 -8.26 -0.83 14.66
CA PRO A 245 -8.22 0.62 14.48
C PRO A 245 -9.58 1.14 14.01
N VAL A 246 -9.90 2.37 14.37
CA VAL A 246 -11.21 3.00 14.08
C VAL A 246 -11.47 3.20 12.60
N VAL A 247 -10.41 3.27 11.82
CA VAL A 247 -10.52 3.70 10.43
C VAL A 247 -10.52 2.48 9.53
N LYS A 248 -11.71 2.01 9.14
CA LYS A 248 -11.87 1.38 7.84
C LYS A 248 -12.00 2.52 6.84
N THR A 249 -10.92 2.79 6.13
CA THR A 249 -11.02 3.59 4.93
C THR A 249 -11.71 2.72 3.88
N PHE A 250 -12.80 3.23 3.30
CA PHE A 250 -13.33 2.62 2.09
C PHE A 250 -12.32 2.78 0.99
N ASP A 251 -12.08 1.66 0.40
CA ASP A 251 -11.49 1.41 -0.89
C ASP A 251 -10.83 2.60 -1.60
N HIS A 252 -9.51 2.62 -1.54
CA HIS A 252 -8.67 2.90 -2.69
C HIS A 252 -8.35 4.34 -3.06
N VAL A 253 -8.44 5.32 -2.14
CA VAL A 253 -7.80 6.61 -2.38
C VAL A 253 -6.77 6.91 -1.30
N PRO A 254 -5.59 6.28 -1.33
CA PRO A 254 -4.50 6.65 -0.43
C PRO A 254 -4.20 8.14 -0.58
N GLY A 255 -4.18 8.86 0.53
CA GLY A 255 -3.91 10.29 0.53
C GLY A 255 -5.10 11.21 0.26
N ALA A 256 -6.31 10.70 0.05
CA ALA A 256 -7.50 11.53 -0.15
C ALA A 256 -7.88 12.35 1.09
N PHE A 257 -7.44 11.94 2.26
CA PHE A 257 -7.57 12.72 3.49
C PHE A 257 -6.40 12.48 4.44
N LYS A 258 -6.20 13.43 5.34
CA LYS A 258 -5.20 13.37 6.40
C LYS A 258 -5.90 13.41 7.75
N VAL A 259 -5.53 12.50 8.65
CA VAL A 259 -6.01 12.53 10.03
C VAL A 259 -5.19 13.54 10.81
N ILE A 260 -5.85 14.57 11.30
CA ILE A 260 -5.24 15.58 12.17
C ILE A 260 -5.40 15.16 13.64
N ASN A 261 -6.59 14.67 13.98
CA ASN A 261 -6.89 14.16 15.30
C ASN A 261 -7.99 13.10 15.23
N ALA A 262 -7.76 11.92 15.80
CA ALA A 262 -8.76 10.87 15.91
C ALA A 262 -8.40 9.87 17.02
N PRO A 263 -9.39 9.17 17.61
CA PRO A 263 -9.12 8.05 18.50
C PRO A 263 -8.60 6.87 17.69
N VAL A 264 -7.41 6.39 17.97
CA VAL A 264 -6.77 5.32 17.19
C VAL A 264 -7.42 3.94 17.40
N LEU A 265 -8.18 3.73 18.49
CA LEU A 265 -8.75 2.41 18.83
C LEU A 265 -10.28 2.32 18.82
N GLY A 266 -11.00 3.24 18.24
CA GLY A 266 -12.46 3.20 18.26
C GLY A 266 -13.11 3.26 19.64
N ARG A 267 -12.33 3.55 20.66
CA ARG A 267 -12.82 3.76 22.02
C ARG A 267 -12.67 5.22 22.37
N LEU A 268 -13.77 5.85 22.66
CA LEU A 268 -13.74 7.17 23.28
C LEU A 268 -13.12 7.06 24.67
N SER A 269 -12.21 7.96 24.97
CA SER A 269 -11.79 8.17 26.35
C SER A 269 -12.98 8.72 27.16
N LYS A 270 -12.90 8.70 28.49
CA LYS A 270 -13.92 9.35 29.35
C LYS A 270 -13.96 10.88 29.16
N ARG A 271 -13.22 11.44 28.24
CA ARG A 271 -13.19 12.87 27.93
C ARG A 271 -13.64 13.09 26.48
N PRO A 272 -14.30 14.20 26.19
CA PRO A 272 -14.62 14.58 24.82
C PRO A 272 -13.39 14.54 23.91
N LEU A 273 -13.54 14.02 22.72
CA LEU A 273 -12.48 13.94 21.74
C LEU A 273 -12.94 14.63 20.46
N LYS A 274 -12.13 15.54 19.94
CA LYS A 274 -12.36 16.16 18.64
C LYS A 274 -11.77 15.27 17.55
N LEU A 275 -12.61 14.67 16.72
CA LEU A 275 -12.20 14.07 15.45
C LEU A 275 -11.96 15.17 14.45
N GLN A 276 -10.81 15.17 13.79
CA GLN A 276 -10.48 16.18 12.80
C GLN A 276 -9.72 15.54 11.65
N LEU A 277 -10.24 15.71 10.44
CA LEU A 277 -9.70 15.21 9.19
C LEU A 277 -9.50 16.39 8.23
N GLU A 278 -8.52 16.30 7.36
CA GLU A 278 -8.27 17.27 6.30
C GLU A 278 -8.35 16.58 4.95
N SER A 279 -9.12 17.15 4.02
CA SER A 279 -9.24 16.66 2.65
C SER A 279 -9.55 17.78 1.70
N GLU A 280 -8.87 17.78 0.56
CA GLU A 280 -9.19 18.66 -0.58
C GLU A 280 -10.13 17.97 -1.58
N VAL A 281 -10.31 16.65 -1.43
CA VAL A 281 -11.06 15.82 -2.39
C VAL A 281 -12.50 15.61 -1.95
N PHE A 282 -12.74 15.47 -0.64
CA PHE A 282 -14.06 15.15 -0.12
C PHE A 282 -14.82 16.40 0.34
N ASP A 283 -16.02 16.57 -0.17
CA ASP A 283 -16.93 17.61 0.30
C ASP A 283 -17.68 17.22 1.57
N GLU A 284 -17.88 15.93 1.79
CA GLU A 284 -18.59 15.41 2.94
C GLU A 284 -17.87 14.19 3.53
N MET A 285 -17.77 14.14 4.85
CA MET A 285 -17.25 13.00 5.60
C MET A 285 -18.21 12.64 6.72
N VAL A 286 -18.34 11.35 7.01
CA VAL A 286 -19.24 10.85 8.05
C VAL A 286 -18.54 9.85 8.96
N VAL A 287 -18.98 9.82 10.22
CA VAL A 287 -18.65 8.76 11.18
C VAL A 287 -19.86 7.86 11.34
N VAL A 288 -19.65 6.55 11.28
CA VAL A 288 -20.71 5.59 11.53
C VAL A 288 -20.56 5.00 12.92
N GLN A 289 -21.59 5.21 13.75
CA GLN A 289 -21.73 4.62 15.07
C GLN A 289 -22.90 3.64 15.08
N GLY A 290 -22.63 2.35 15.02
CA GLY A 290 -23.68 1.35 14.87
C GLY A 290 -24.45 1.56 13.56
N LYS A 291 -25.71 2.00 13.65
CA LYS A 291 -26.56 2.34 12.49
C LYS A 291 -26.68 3.86 12.26
N LYS A 292 -26.05 4.69 13.09
CA LYS A 292 -26.11 6.15 12.94
C LYS A 292 -24.98 6.65 12.07
N TRP A 293 -25.30 7.56 11.18
CA TRP A 293 -24.38 8.29 10.33
C TRP A 293 -24.29 9.72 10.86
N ILE A 294 -23.08 10.15 11.23
CA ILE A 294 -22.83 11.43 11.87
C ILE A 294 -21.90 12.22 10.96
N HIS A 295 -22.41 13.30 10.38
CA HIS A 295 -21.65 14.15 9.46
C HIS A 295 -20.62 14.99 10.20
N LEU A 296 -19.42 15.10 9.64
CA LEU A 296 -18.41 16.02 10.11
C LEU A 296 -18.71 17.42 9.55
N MET A 297 -18.53 18.43 10.39
CA MET A 297 -18.66 19.80 9.93
C MET A 297 -17.44 20.21 9.11
N LYS A 298 -17.67 20.64 7.86
CA LYS A 298 -16.64 21.15 6.96
C LYS A 298 -16.35 22.63 7.23
N ARG A 299 -15.06 22.97 7.34
CA ARG A 299 -14.56 24.37 7.36
C ARG A 299 -13.29 24.44 6.51
N GLY A 300 -13.38 25.01 5.31
CA GLY A 300 -12.31 24.89 4.31
C GLY A 300 -12.07 23.42 3.97
N ASN A 301 -10.82 22.98 4.03
CA ASN A 301 -10.44 21.60 3.79
C ASN A 301 -10.51 20.71 5.05
N THR A 302 -10.94 21.25 6.18
CA THR A 302 -11.03 20.53 7.46
C THR A 302 -12.44 20.05 7.71
N HIS A 303 -12.59 18.78 8.07
CA HIS A 303 -13.83 18.16 8.53
C HIS A 303 -13.67 17.78 10.00
N ALA A 304 -14.57 18.23 10.85
CA ALA A 304 -14.47 18.05 12.28
C ALA A 304 -15.78 17.59 12.93
N LEU A 305 -15.65 16.77 13.97
CA LEU A 305 -16.74 16.31 14.81
C LEU A 305 -16.24 16.22 16.26
N GLU A 306 -17.02 16.71 17.19
CA GLU A 306 -16.77 16.48 18.61
C GLU A 306 -17.49 15.22 19.05
N LEU A 307 -16.72 14.26 19.56
CA LEU A 307 -17.20 12.98 20.07
C LEU A 307 -17.26 13.06 21.58
N ASN A 308 -18.46 13.03 22.13
CA ASN A 308 -18.67 13.00 23.57
C ASN A 308 -18.72 11.55 24.06
N PRO A 309 -18.15 11.24 25.24
CA PRO A 309 -18.35 9.94 25.89
C PRO A 309 -19.81 9.86 26.34
N ASP A 310 -20.49 8.79 25.93
CA ASP A 310 -21.80 8.42 26.49
C ASP A 310 -21.62 7.73 27.84
#